data_7c8a0c8e40d47cb81940fa12c4bd63c0
#
_entry.id   7c8a0c8e40d47cb81940fa12c4bd63c0
#
_cell.length_a   1.000
_cell.length_b   1.000
_cell.length_c   1.000
_cell.angle_alpha   90.00
_cell.angle_beta   90.00
_cell.angle_gamma   90.00
#
_symmetry.space_group_name_H-M   'P 1'
#
loop_
_entity.id
_entity.type
_entity.pdbx_description
1 polymer ?
#
loop_
_entity_poly.entity_id
_entity_poly.type
_entity_poly.pdbx_seq_one_letter_code
_entity_poly.pdbx_strand_id
1 'polypeptide(L)'
;MQAIVSTAIEVDPTSHSILIIGTYRHSEIDETHFLPTAIEFIRKNGTTYQDIRLGPLTRQAISDMIKDTVGMSTITDDIDMEALCECVYSKTEGNAFFTTHVFVPLV
;
A
#
# COMPACT_ATOMS: atom_id res chain seq x y z
N MET A 1 3.77 5.57 -11.50
CA MET A 1 3.16 4.80 -10.37
C MET A 1 4.23 4.52 -9.34
N GLN A 2 4.03 5.00 -8.12
CA GLN A 2 4.96 4.72 -7.02
C GLN A 2 4.49 3.47 -6.29
N ALA A 3 5.27 2.40 -6.36
CA ALA A 3 5.06 1.22 -5.54
C ALA A 3 5.85 1.36 -4.23
N ILE A 4 5.19 1.16 -3.12
CA ILE A 4 5.82 1.03 -1.81
C ILE A 4 5.98 -0.45 -1.55
N VAL A 5 7.20 -0.90 -1.26
CA VAL A 5 7.47 -2.29 -0.92
C VAL A 5 7.83 -2.37 0.55
N SER A 6 7.13 -3.21 1.28
CA SER A 6 7.42 -3.50 2.69
C SER A 6 8.15 -4.82 2.78
N THR A 7 9.23 -4.83 3.53
CA THR A 7 10.07 -6.02 3.73
C THR A 7 10.05 -6.39 5.21
N ALA A 8 9.69 -7.61 5.54
CA ALA A 8 9.74 -8.17 6.88
C ALA A 8 10.88 -9.18 6.97
N ILE A 9 11.72 -9.04 7.96
CA ILE A 9 12.89 -9.89 8.20
C ILE A 9 12.75 -10.53 9.58
N GLU A 10 12.72 -11.85 9.63
CA GLU A 10 12.73 -12.60 10.88
C GLU A 10 14.14 -13.11 11.15
N VAL A 11 14.69 -12.72 12.28
CA VAL A 11 16.05 -13.10 12.70
C VAL A 11 15.96 -14.19 13.77
N ASP A 12 16.57 -15.30 13.47
CA ASP A 12 16.84 -16.51 14.26
C ASP A 12 15.81 -16.90 15.34
N PRO A 13 15.10 -18.05 15.18
CA PRO A 13 14.07 -18.52 16.09
C PRO A 13 14.60 -19.06 17.43
N THR A 14 15.92 -19.15 17.66
CA THR A 14 16.46 -19.85 18.83
C THR A 14 16.83 -18.96 20.01
N SER A 15 16.96 -17.65 19.88
CA SER A 15 17.39 -16.81 21.00
C SER A 15 16.51 -15.60 21.32
N HIS A 16 16.04 -14.83 20.43
CA HIS A 16 15.03 -13.79 20.62
C HIS A 16 14.52 -13.41 19.23
N SER A 17 13.23 -13.61 18.99
CA SER A 17 12.60 -13.28 17.71
C SER A 17 12.54 -11.77 17.52
N ILE A 18 13.31 -11.25 16.59
CA ILE A 18 13.25 -9.86 16.17
C ILE A 18 12.60 -9.82 14.78
N LEU A 19 11.50 -9.09 14.66
CA LEU A 19 10.90 -8.78 13.37
C LEU A 19 11.32 -7.38 12.95
N ILE A 20 11.97 -7.29 11.80
CA ILE A 20 12.35 -6.00 11.19
C ILE A 20 11.45 -5.77 9.98
N ILE A 21 10.75 -4.64 9.98
CA ILE A 21 9.92 -4.20 8.87
C ILE A 21 10.53 -2.95 8.28
N GLY A 22 10.95 -3.04 7.02
CA GLY A 22 11.48 -1.91 6.27
C GLY A 22 10.51 -1.51 5.14
N THR A 23 10.40 -0.23 4.86
CA THR A 23 9.62 0.28 3.74
C THR A 23 10.50 1.08 2.81
N TYR A 24 10.27 0.96 1.52
CA TYR A 24 11.01 1.70 0.51
C TYR A 24 10.16 1.95 -0.74
N ARG A 25 10.57 2.93 -1.53
CA ARG A 25 9.95 3.19 -2.84
C ARG A 25 10.71 2.42 -3.91
N HIS A 26 10.01 1.53 -4.60
CA HIS A 26 10.60 0.72 -5.65
C HIS A 26 11.23 1.56 -6.77
N SER A 27 10.63 2.70 -7.11
CA SER A 27 11.15 3.60 -8.15
C SER A 27 12.46 4.29 -7.79
N GLU A 28 12.81 4.36 -6.51
CA GLU A 28 14.05 4.98 -6.02
C GLU A 28 15.19 3.95 -5.86
N ILE A 29 14.90 2.67 -6.05
CA ILE A 29 15.87 1.59 -5.94
C ILE A 29 16.42 1.25 -7.33
N ASP A 30 17.67 1.56 -7.57
CA ASP A 30 18.41 1.14 -8.75
C ASP A 30 19.52 0.14 -8.42
N GLU A 31 20.30 -0.27 -9.41
CA GLU A 31 21.39 -1.23 -9.23
C GLU A 31 22.50 -0.69 -8.30
N THR A 32 22.60 0.61 -8.13
CA THR A 32 23.62 1.25 -7.28
C THR A 32 23.17 1.39 -5.83
N HIS A 33 21.88 1.18 -5.54
CA HIS A 33 21.35 1.26 -4.19
C HIS A 33 21.82 0.08 -3.33
N PHE A 34 22.09 0.34 -2.04
CA PHE A 34 22.58 -0.70 -1.12
C PHE A 34 21.56 -1.80 -0.81
N LEU A 35 20.26 -1.52 -0.96
CA LEU A 35 19.18 -2.42 -0.53
C LEU A 35 19.18 -3.77 -1.25
N PRO A 36 19.33 -3.88 -2.59
CA PRO A 36 19.40 -5.18 -3.26
C PRO A 36 20.52 -6.06 -2.73
N THR A 37 21.67 -5.47 -2.47
CA THR A 37 22.83 -6.18 -1.89
C THR A 37 22.55 -6.64 -0.47
N ALA A 38 21.92 -5.81 0.34
CA ALA A 38 21.54 -6.15 1.72
C ALA A 38 20.52 -7.30 1.75
N ILE A 39 19.52 -7.27 0.88
CA ILE A 39 18.53 -8.34 0.73
C ILE A 39 19.19 -9.67 0.34
N GLU A 40 20.08 -9.63 -0.62
CA GLU A 40 20.82 -10.82 -1.06
C GLU A 40 21.67 -11.40 0.06
N PHE A 41 22.35 -10.56 0.84
CA PHE A 41 23.09 -10.97 2.01
C PHE A 41 22.21 -11.68 3.05
N ILE A 42 21.04 -11.12 3.34
CA ILE A 42 20.05 -11.69 4.26
C ILE A 42 19.59 -13.07 3.79
N ARG A 43 19.27 -13.21 2.50
CA ARG A 43 18.87 -14.50 1.91
C ARG A 43 19.96 -15.56 2.01
N LYS A 44 21.22 -15.19 1.72
CA LYS A 44 22.36 -16.10 1.78
C LYS A 44 22.65 -16.60 3.21
N ASN A 45 22.33 -15.80 4.22
CA ASN A 45 22.52 -16.18 5.62
C ASN A 45 21.35 -16.98 6.22
N GLY A 46 20.38 -17.41 5.39
CA GLY A 46 19.28 -18.26 5.83
C GLY A 46 18.20 -17.58 6.65
N THR A 47 18.21 -16.25 6.70
CA THR A 47 17.16 -15.47 7.38
C THR A 47 15.89 -15.47 6.54
N THR A 48 14.76 -15.69 7.18
CA THR A 48 13.45 -15.61 6.52
C THR A 48 13.19 -14.18 6.06
N TYR A 49 12.86 -14.05 4.79
CA TYR A 49 12.61 -12.76 4.15
C TYR A 49 11.29 -12.80 3.39
N GLN A 50 10.47 -11.80 3.60
CA GLN A 50 9.23 -11.63 2.87
C GLN A 50 9.17 -10.26 2.23
N ASP A 51 8.92 -10.22 0.95
CA ASP A 51 8.76 -8.99 0.18
C ASP A 51 7.26 -8.78 -0.10
N ILE A 52 6.74 -7.64 0.32
CA ILE A 52 5.33 -7.28 0.12
C ILE A 52 5.28 -6.05 -0.79
N ARG A 53 4.78 -6.24 -1.99
CA ARG A 53 4.60 -5.15 -2.94
C ARG A 53 3.21 -4.56 -2.82
N LEU A 54 3.15 -3.29 -2.45
CA LEU A 54 1.91 -2.53 -2.38
C LEU A 54 1.65 -1.84 -3.73
N GLY A 55 0.54 -2.19 -4.34
CA GLY A 55 0.06 -1.53 -5.55
C GLY A 55 -0.88 -0.37 -5.25
N PRO A 56 -1.39 0.30 -6.28
CA PRO A 56 -2.44 1.30 -6.12
C PRO A 56 -3.72 0.67 -5.58
N LEU A 57 -4.55 1.50 -4.94
CA LEU A 57 -5.89 1.09 -4.51
C LEU A 57 -6.72 0.72 -5.74
N THR A 58 -7.48 -0.36 -5.62
CA THR A 58 -8.44 -0.77 -6.65
C THR A 58 -9.67 0.11 -6.62
N ARG A 59 -10.46 0.13 -7.72
CA ARG A 59 -11.74 0.82 -7.76
C ARG A 59 -12.70 0.30 -6.69
N GLN A 60 -12.68 -1.01 -6.44
CA GLN A 60 -13.49 -1.62 -5.39
C GLN A 60 -13.10 -1.10 -4.00
N ALA A 61 -11.81 -1.00 -3.70
CA ALA A 61 -11.33 -0.47 -2.44
C ALA A 61 -11.77 0.99 -2.24
N ILE A 62 -11.69 1.81 -3.29
CA ILE A 62 -12.16 3.20 -3.26
C ILE A 62 -13.67 3.27 -3.06
N SER A 63 -14.43 2.42 -3.73
CA SER A 63 -15.89 2.32 -3.53
C SER A 63 -16.24 1.98 -2.09
N ASP A 64 -15.54 1.02 -1.49
CA ASP A 64 -15.75 0.63 -0.10
C ASP A 64 -15.41 1.77 0.88
N MET A 65 -14.34 2.51 0.62
CA MET A 65 -13.97 3.70 1.39
C MET A 65 -15.04 4.79 1.31
N ILE A 66 -15.60 5.02 0.13
CA ILE A 66 -16.69 6.00 -0.07
C ILE A 66 -17.93 5.57 0.73
N LYS A 67 -18.34 4.33 0.62
CA LYS A 67 -19.49 3.77 1.34
C LYS A 67 -19.34 3.90 2.85
N ASP A 68 -18.15 3.64 3.34
CA ASP A 68 -17.83 3.71 4.76
C ASP A 68 -17.84 5.16 5.29
N THR A 69 -17.34 6.10 4.47
CA THR A 69 -17.25 7.53 4.84
C THR A 69 -18.58 8.24 4.79
N VAL A 70 -19.38 7.98 3.75
CA VAL A 70 -20.66 8.70 3.53
C VAL A 70 -21.82 8.07 4.28
N GLY A 71 -21.68 6.81 4.68
CA GLY A 71 -22.77 6.01 5.25
C GLY A 71 -23.76 5.54 4.19
N MET A 72 -24.20 4.30 4.33
CA MET A 72 -25.10 3.66 3.36
C MET A 72 -26.47 4.32 3.20
N SER A 73 -26.85 5.22 4.11
CA SER A 73 -28.17 5.87 4.10
C SER A 73 -28.28 7.09 3.20
N THR A 74 -27.17 7.60 2.68
CA THR A 74 -27.14 8.87 1.96
C THR A 74 -27.06 8.68 0.45
N ILE A 75 -26.58 7.53 -0.01
CA ILE A 75 -26.46 7.21 -1.43
C ILE A 75 -27.52 6.16 -1.77
N THR A 76 -28.59 6.63 -2.37
CA THR A 76 -29.73 5.78 -2.76
C THR A 76 -29.64 5.23 -4.17
N ASP A 77 -28.61 5.66 -4.94
CA ASP A 77 -28.46 5.27 -6.34
C ASP A 77 -27.05 4.69 -6.60
N ASP A 78 -27.00 3.45 -7.10
CA ASP A 78 -25.75 2.80 -7.50
C ASP A 78 -25.02 3.58 -8.61
N ILE A 79 -25.75 4.33 -9.41
CA ILE A 79 -25.20 5.16 -10.49
C ILE A 79 -24.38 6.33 -9.93
N ASP A 80 -24.87 6.98 -8.91
CA ASP A 80 -24.16 8.09 -8.26
C ASP A 80 -22.89 7.62 -7.56
N MET A 81 -22.93 6.43 -6.97
CA MET A 81 -21.77 5.80 -6.34
C MET A 81 -20.67 5.49 -7.36
N GLU A 82 -21.03 4.92 -8.50
CA GLU A 82 -20.10 4.60 -9.56
C GLU A 82 -19.46 5.86 -10.15
N ALA A 83 -20.25 6.90 -10.40
CA ALA A 83 -19.76 8.18 -10.88
C ALA A 83 -18.78 8.84 -9.89
N LEU A 84 -19.08 8.79 -8.61
CA LEU A 84 -18.21 9.32 -7.56
C LEU A 84 -16.92 8.52 -7.45
N CYS A 85 -17.00 7.21 -7.48
CA CYS A 85 -15.85 6.32 -7.46
C CYS A 85 -14.92 6.59 -8.66
N GLU A 86 -15.49 6.72 -9.86
CA GLU A 86 -14.72 7.03 -11.06
C GLU A 86 -14.06 8.41 -10.98
N CYS A 87 -14.74 9.40 -10.44
CA CYS A 87 -14.19 10.74 -10.23
C CYS A 87 -12.99 10.71 -9.27
N VAL A 88 -13.10 10.02 -8.16
CA VAL A 88 -12.02 9.86 -7.19
C VAL A 88 -10.85 9.08 -7.81
N TYR A 89 -11.15 7.99 -8.48
CA TYR A 89 -10.11 7.17 -9.11
C TYR A 89 -9.35 7.95 -10.20
N SER A 90 -10.05 8.68 -11.04
CA SER A 90 -9.42 9.47 -12.12
C SER A 90 -8.48 10.56 -11.60
N LYS A 91 -8.79 11.13 -10.43
CA LYS A 91 -7.96 12.18 -9.81
C LYS A 91 -6.80 11.62 -9.00
N THR A 92 -6.94 10.44 -8.42
CA THR A 92 -5.96 9.86 -7.51
C THR A 92 -5.14 8.75 -8.13
N GLU A 93 -5.63 8.15 -9.23
CA GLU A 93 -5.03 6.98 -9.88
C GLU A 93 -4.80 5.80 -8.91
N GLY A 94 -5.61 5.73 -7.87
CA GLY A 94 -5.49 4.72 -6.82
C GLY A 94 -4.38 4.99 -5.80
N ASN A 95 -3.75 6.16 -5.83
CA ASN A 95 -2.75 6.53 -4.83
C ASN A 95 -3.41 6.68 -3.45
N ALA A 96 -2.99 5.84 -2.48
CA ALA A 96 -3.59 5.80 -1.16
C ALA A 96 -3.51 7.13 -0.41
N PHE A 97 -2.40 7.84 -0.52
CA PHE A 97 -2.21 9.14 0.10
C PHE A 97 -3.18 10.19 -0.45
N PHE A 98 -3.28 10.33 -1.76
CA PHE A 98 -4.20 11.28 -2.38
C PHE A 98 -5.65 10.88 -2.18
N THR A 99 -5.97 9.58 -2.20
CA THR A 99 -7.32 9.10 -1.94
C THR A 99 -7.79 9.46 -0.54
N THR A 100 -6.96 9.24 0.48
CA THR A 100 -7.30 9.64 1.86
C THR A 100 -7.46 11.16 2.01
N HIS A 101 -6.67 11.96 1.30
CA HIS A 101 -6.77 13.42 1.33
C HIS A 101 -8.07 13.95 0.73
N VAL A 102 -8.65 13.25 -0.24
CA VAL A 102 -9.97 13.61 -0.79
C VAL A 102 -11.06 13.48 0.26
N PHE A 103 -10.95 12.52 1.18
CA PHE A 103 -11.96 12.27 2.20
C PHE A 103 -11.83 13.12 3.46
N VAL A 104 -10.66 13.66 3.76
CA VAL A 104 -10.45 14.48 4.96
C VAL A 104 -11.41 15.69 5.05
N PRO A 105 -11.70 16.43 3.97
CA PRO A 105 -12.68 17.53 4.05
C PRO A 105 -14.13 17.08 4.19
N LEU A 106 -14.44 15.79 4.03
CA LEU A 106 -15.79 15.24 4.11
C LEU A 106 -16.15 14.74 5.51
N VAL A 107 -15.18 14.75 6.39
CA VAL A 107 -15.33 14.35 7.81
C VAL A 107 -15.50 15.59 8.73
#